data_18a075f0f94e9cfb67900cc8756d4ee7
#
_entry.id   18a075f0f94e9cfb67900cc8756d4ee7
#
_cell.length_a   1.000
_cell.length_b   1.000
_cell.length_c   1.000
_cell.angle_alpha   90.00
_cell.angle_beta   90.00
_cell.angle_gamma   90.00
#
_symmetry.space_group_name_H-M   'P 1'
#
loop_
_entity.id
_entity.type
_entity.pdbx_description
1 polymer ?
#
loop_
_entity_poly.entity_id
_entity_poly.type
_entity_poly.pdbx_seq_one_letter_code
_entity_poly.pdbx_strand_id
1 'polypeptide(L)'
;MAYENLKAQIAEYNKLCDEKSAKTPERQNLKYNRVYTPVDIEGFDYERDLGMPGEFPYTRGVQPTMYRGRFWTMRMYAGFATAEESNKRYRYLIESGATGLSCAFDLPTQIGYDSDDAVAEGEVGKVGVAIDSLADMEILFDGIDLGKVSTSMTINAPASVLLAMYIAVAEKQGVPSTELKGTIQNDILKEYAARGTYIFPPKPSMRLITNIFEYCSQYVPKWNTISISGYHIREAGSTAAQEIAFTIADGIAYVEAALKAGLDVDTFAGRLSFFWNAHNNVLEEVAKFRASRRLWATIMKERFGAKKPKSMMLRVHTQTAGSMLTAQQVDNNIVRVALQTAAAVMGGTQSLHTNSRDEALALPTEASVQVALRTQQIVAYESGLADVVDPLGGSYYVEAMTNAIYDEAMAYIKKIDEMGGAVVAIEKGYIQKEIQESAYKWQMEVESGLRTIVGVNKFQVEEEAPKDLLRVDASVGANQSKKTQAVRANRDQAAVDKALADLKAGAADESVNLMPLILAAVKTYATLGEICNVLREVFGEYQAHSTL
;
A
#
# COMPACT_ATOMS: atom_id res chain seq x y z
N MET A 1 38.61 22.18 -8.58
CA MET A 1 38.68 22.92 -9.86
C MET A 1 37.64 22.49 -10.89
N ALA A 2 36.97 21.35 -10.70
CA ALA A 2 35.82 21.01 -11.53
C ALA A 2 34.67 22.00 -11.24
N TYR A 3 34.09 22.53 -12.31
CA TYR A 3 32.93 23.43 -12.29
C TYR A 3 33.12 24.85 -11.71
N GLU A 4 34.31 25.35 -11.46
CA GLU A 4 34.50 26.74 -10.92
C GLU A 4 33.87 27.81 -11.83
N ASN A 5 34.05 27.70 -13.14
CA ASN A 5 33.43 28.61 -14.11
C ASN A 5 31.89 28.49 -14.10
N LEU A 6 31.35 27.26 -13.95
CA LEU A 6 29.92 27.04 -13.87
C LEU A 6 29.31 27.58 -12.58
N LYS A 7 30.01 27.44 -11.45
CA LYS A 7 29.60 28.06 -10.16
C LYS A 7 29.51 29.59 -10.27
N ALA A 8 30.47 30.22 -10.95
CA ALA A 8 30.42 31.66 -11.22
C ALA A 8 29.21 32.04 -12.11
N GLN A 9 28.93 31.28 -13.16
CA GLN A 9 27.78 31.51 -14.03
C GLN A 9 26.44 31.32 -13.28
N ILE A 10 26.33 30.35 -12.38
CA ILE A 10 25.15 30.15 -11.54
C ILE A 10 24.93 31.34 -10.62
N ALA A 11 26.00 31.88 -10.01
CA ALA A 11 25.92 33.06 -9.16
C ALA A 11 25.43 34.30 -9.92
N GLU A 12 25.94 34.52 -11.13
CA GLU A 12 25.51 35.61 -12.01
C GLU A 12 24.03 35.43 -12.45
N TYR A 13 23.63 34.20 -12.84
CA TYR A 13 22.26 33.88 -13.18
C TYR A 13 21.31 34.14 -12.02
N ASN A 14 21.64 33.72 -10.79
CA ASN A 14 20.83 33.97 -9.62
C ASN A 14 20.67 35.47 -9.33
N LYS A 15 21.75 36.25 -9.44
CA LYS A 15 21.69 37.72 -9.30
C LYS A 15 20.73 38.34 -10.32
N LEU A 16 20.81 37.93 -11.58
CA LEU A 16 19.87 38.39 -12.62
C LEU A 16 18.42 38.03 -12.30
N CYS A 17 18.20 36.84 -11.76
CA CYS A 17 16.86 36.41 -11.33
C CYS A 17 16.35 37.27 -10.15
N ASP A 18 17.18 37.56 -9.17
CA ASP A 18 16.82 38.42 -8.02
C ASP A 18 16.44 39.85 -8.48
N GLU A 19 17.19 40.41 -9.42
CA GLU A 19 16.88 41.71 -10.02
C GLU A 19 15.51 41.70 -10.77
N LYS A 20 15.19 40.59 -11.45
CA LYS A 20 13.89 40.42 -12.13
C LYS A 20 12.77 40.17 -11.14
N SER A 21 13.01 39.40 -10.10
CA SER A 21 12.01 39.06 -9.05
C SER A 21 11.61 40.30 -8.23
N ALA A 22 12.46 41.31 -8.15
CA ALA A 22 12.12 42.61 -7.57
C ALA A 22 10.97 43.32 -8.30
N LYS A 23 10.79 43.04 -9.62
CA LYS A 23 9.73 43.61 -10.47
C LYS A 23 8.55 42.64 -10.68
N THR A 24 8.85 41.36 -10.74
CA THR A 24 7.87 40.28 -10.93
C THR A 24 8.17 39.18 -9.92
N PRO A 25 7.55 39.20 -8.74
CA PRO A 25 7.83 38.26 -7.67
C PRO A 25 7.66 36.81 -8.13
N GLU A 26 8.63 35.96 -7.80
CA GLU A 26 8.52 34.51 -7.98
C GLU A 26 7.49 33.93 -7.00
N ARG A 27 6.97 32.74 -7.32
CA ARG A 27 6.15 31.98 -6.38
C ARG A 27 6.92 31.76 -5.08
N GLN A 28 6.28 32.03 -3.96
CA GLN A 28 6.86 31.82 -2.64
C GLN A 28 6.89 30.33 -2.26
N ASN A 29 7.76 29.99 -1.33
CA ASN A 29 7.87 28.64 -0.73
C ASN A 29 8.26 27.52 -1.70
N LEU A 30 8.98 27.83 -2.78
CA LEU A 30 9.62 26.78 -3.56
C LEU A 30 10.86 26.29 -2.82
N LYS A 31 10.92 24.99 -2.52
CA LYS A 31 12.05 24.33 -1.84
C LYS A 31 13.23 24.03 -2.77
N TYR A 32 13.10 24.34 -4.05
CA TYR A 32 14.00 23.90 -5.10
C TYR A 32 14.86 25.06 -5.60
N ASN A 33 16.06 24.74 -6.08
CA ASN A 33 16.87 25.70 -6.83
C ASN A 33 16.15 26.10 -8.13
N ARG A 34 16.41 27.31 -8.63
CA ARG A 34 15.85 27.79 -9.91
C ARG A 34 16.30 26.94 -11.09
N VAL A 35 17.52 26.44 -11.03
CA VAL A 35 18.11 25.56 -12.04
C VAL A 35 19.01 24.54 -11.35
N TYR A 36 19.06 23.34 -11.89
CA TYR A 36 19.95 22.28 -11.46
C TYR A 36 21.01 22.02 -12.54
N THR A 37 22.23 21.76 -12.11
CA THR A 37 23.41 21.65 -12.95
C THR A 37 24.27 20.49 -12.46
N PRO A 38 25.37 20.13 -13.15
CA PRO A 38 26.31 19.13 -12.64
C PRO A 38 26.89 19.46 -11.25
N VAL A 39 26.86 20.74 -10.82
CA VAL A 39 27.33 21.17 -9.48
C VAL A 39 26.43 20.58 -8.38
N ASP A 40 25.13 20.46 -8.62
CA ASP A 40 24.15 19.96 -7.64
C ASP A 40 24.28 18.45 -7.40
N ILE A 41 25.00 17.76 -8.29
CA ILE A 41 25.32 16.33 -8.19
C ILE A 41 26.83 16.10 -8.27
N GLU A 42 27.63 17.02 -7.72
CA GLU A 42 29.09 16.88 -7.70
C GLU A 42 29.49 15.57 -6.98
N GLY A 43 30.33 14.75 -7.62
CA GLY A 43 30.70 13.43 -7.12
C GLY A 43 29.74 12.31 -7.53
N PHE A 44 28.71 12.58 -8.32
CA PHE A 44 27.84 11.57 -8.90
C PHE A 44 28.65 10.62 -9.79
N ASP A 45 28.47 9.33 -9.56
CA ASP A 45 29.08 8.26 -10.32
C ASP A 45 28.00 7.38 -10.95
N TYR A 46 28.10 7.21 -12.28
CA TYR A 46 27.07 6.50 -13.02
C TYR A 46 26.89 5.04 -12.57
N GLU A 47 28.00 4.32 -12.34
CA GLU A 47 27.95 2.89 -11.99
C GLU A 47 27.47 2.70 -10.55
N ARG A 48 27.94 3.55 -9.62
CA ARG A 48 27.59 3.47 -8.20
C ARG A 48 26.16 3.95 -7.92
N ASP A 49 25.75 5.09 -8.49
CA ASP A 49 24.53 5.79 -8.09
C ASP A 49 23.32 5.47 -8.98
N LEU A 50 23.55 5.17 -10.26
CA LEU A 50 22.52 4.77 -11.22
C LEU A 50 22.56 3.27 -11.53
N GLY A 51 23.66 2.80 -12.06
CA GLY A 51 23.80 1.44 -12.58
C GLY A 51 22.89 1.15 -13.77
N MET A 52 22.70 -0.14 -14.07
CA MET A 52 21.78 -0.62 -15.10
C MET A 52 20.44 -1.07 -14.48
N PRO A 53 19.32 -0.96 -15.21
CA PRO A 53 18.04 -1.48 -14.76
C PRO A 53 18.12 -2.98 -14.44
N GLY A 54 17.52 -3.39 -13.33
CA GLY A 54 17.52 -4.79 -12.88
C GLY A 54 18.78 -5.24 -12.12
N GLU A 55 19.75 -4.31 -11.93
CA GLU A 55 20.99 -4.56 -11.18
C GLU A 55 21.03 -3.69 -9.92
N PHE A 56 21.78 -4.17 -8.91
CA PHE A 56 22.01 -3.40 -7.68
C PHE A 56 22.64 -2.03 -8.02
N PRO A 57 22.19 -0.93 -7.43
CA PRO A 57 21.21 -0.79 -6.32
C PRO A 57 19.74 -0.61 -6.76
N TYR A 58 19.38 -0.98 -7.96
CA TYR A 58 18.01 -0.94 -8.53
C TYR A 58 17.41 0.47 -8.66
N THR A 59 18.21 1.50 -8.65
CA THR A 59 17.74 2.90 -8.76
C THR A 59 16.85 3.09 -9.98
N ARG A 60 17.21 2.49 -11.13
CA ARG A 60 16.50 2.61 -12.42
C ARG A 60 15.35 1.63 -12.61
N GLY A 61 15.15 0.67 -11.71
CA GLY A 61 14.10 -0.32 -11.78
C GLY A 61 14.54 -1.71 -11.41
N VAL A 62 13.58 -2.57 -11.04
CA VAL A 62 13.83 -3.94 -10.55
C VAL A 62 13.96 -4.99 -11.65
N GLN A 63 13.65 -4.64 -12.90
CA GLN A 63 13.75 -5.53 -14.05
C GLN A 63 14.60 -4.90 -15.16
N PRO A 64 15.40 -5.68 -15.91
CA PRO A 64 16.22 -5.12 -16.99
C PRO A 64 15.42 -4.41 -18.08
N THR A 65 14.27 -4.93 -18.45
CA THR A 65 13.43 -4.40 -19.52
C THR A 65 12.27 -3.54 -19.02
N MET A 66 11.95 -3.60 -17.72
CA MET A 66 10.78 -2.94 -17.13
C MET A 66 9.54 -3.08 -18.02
N TYR A 67 8.89 -1.97 -18.42
CA TYR A 67 7.65 -1.99 -19.21
C TYR A 67 7.83 -2.38 -20.66
N ARG A 68 9.03 -2.33 -21.21
CA ARG A 68 9.33 -2.85 -22.55
C ARG A 68 9.15 -4.37 -22.64
N GLY A 69 9.33 -5.09 -21.52
CA GLY A 69 9.04 -6.51 -21.45
C GLY A 69 7.61 -6.82 -21.05
N ARG A 70 7.10 -6.09 -20.07
CA ARG A 70 5.73 -6.24 -19.57
C ARG A 70 5.30 -4.98 -18.81
N PHE A 71 4.13 -4.46 -19.13
CA PHE A 71 3.50 -3.39 -18.36
C PHE A 71 3.26 -3.80 -16.90
N TRP A 72 3.06 -2.81 -16.04
CA TRP A 72 2.60 -3.03 -14.67
C TRP A 72 1.26 -3.76 -14.66
N THR A 73 0.99 -4.46 -13.58
CA THR A 73 -0.34 -5.05 -13.38
C THR A 73 -1.35 -3.94 -13.15
N MET A 74 -2.30 -3.79 -14.07
CA MET A 74 -3.40 -2.85 -13.94
C MET A 74 -4.44 -3.44 -13.01
N ARG A 75 -4.59 -2.85 -11.82
CA ARG A 75 -5.52 -3.27 -10.79
C ARG A 75 -6.50 -2.14 -10.49
N MET A 76 -7.73 -2.52 -10.20
CA MET A 76 -8.70 -1.61 -9.60
C MET A 76 -9.03 -2.15 -8.21
N TYR A 77 -8.84 -1.33 -7.20
CA TYR A 77 -9.27 -1.61 -5.83
C TYR A 77 -10.78 -1.63 -5.81
N ALA A 78 -11.37 -2.79 -5.52
CA ALA A 78 -12.80 -3.01 -5.64
C ALA A 78 -13.28 -3.96 -4.54
N GLY A 79 -14.47 -3.70 -4.08
CA GLY A 79 -15.22 -4.44 -3.08
C GLY A 79 -16.25 -3.50 -2.48
N PHE A 80 -17.49 -3.93 -2.43
CA PHE A 80 -18.58 -3.18 -1.80
C PHE A 80 -19.75 -4.11 -1.53
N ALA A 81 -20.55 -3.74 -0.57
CA ALA A 81 -21.77 -4.44 -0.21
C ALA A 81 -21.53 -5.95 0.02
N THR A 82 -22.11 -6.81 -0.81
CA THR A 82 -22.09 -8.26 -0.66
C THR A 82 -21.03 -8.93 -1.54
N ALA A 83 -20.71 -10.20 -1.23
CA ALA A 83 -19.80 -11.01 -2.02
C ALA A 83 -20.31 -11.19 -3.47
N GLU A 84 -21.63 -11.30 -3.68
CA GLU A 84 -22.25 -11.44 -4.99
C GLU A 84 -22.08 -10.18 -5.86
N GLU A 85 -22.28 -8.99 -5.27
CA GLU A 85 -22.12 -7.73 -5.99
C GLU A 85 -20.65 -7.46 -6.32
N SER A 86 -19.75 -7.77 -5.38
CA SER A 86 -18.31 -7.68 -5.60
C SER A 86 -17.81 -8.68 -6.64
N ASN A 87 -18.36 -9.91 -6.69
CA ASN A 87 -18.05 -10.89 -7.73
C ASN A 87 -18.43 -10.37 -9.13
N LYS A 88 -19.63 -9.79 -9.30
CA LYS A 88 -20.05 -9.16 -10.56
C LYS A 88 -19.08 -8.06 -10.98
N ARG A 89 -18.64 -7.21 -10.04
CA ARG A 89 -17.67 -6.15 -10.29
C ARG A 89 -16.32 -6.71 -10.72
N TYR A 90 -15.84 -7.79 -10.10
CA TYR A 90 -14.57 -8.43 -10.50
C TYR A 90 -14.61 -8.99 -11.91
N ARG A 91 -15.71 -9.66 -12.29
CA ARG A 91 -15.91 -10.15 -13.66
C ARG A 91 -15.91 -9.00 -14.68
N TYR A 92 -16.66 -7.93 -14.38
CA TYR A 92 -16.67 -6.73 -15.21
C TYR A 92 -15.27 -6.12 -15.39
N LEU A 93 -14.47 -6.02 -14.32
CA LEU A 93 -13.12 -5.49 -14.40
C LEU A 93 -12.19 -6.36 -15.26
N ILE A 94 -12.28 -7.69 -15.12
CA ILE A 94 -11.51 -8.64 -15.93
C ILE A 94 -11.88 -8.47 -17.42
N GLU A 95 -13.16 -8.41 -17.74
CA GLU A 95 -13.68 -8.20 -19.10
C GLU A 95 -13.25 -6.82 -19.66
N SER A 96 -13.14 -5.81 -18.80
CA SER A 96 -12.68 -4.46 -19.16
C SER A 96 -11.16 -4.35 -19.34
N GLY A 97 -10.40 -5.43 -19.12
CA GLY A 97 -8.96 -5.48 -19.35
C GLY A 97 -8.09 -5.27 -18.10
N ALA A 98 -8.66 -5.36 -16.89
CA ALA A 98 -7.86 -5.45 -15.67
C ALA A 98 -7.06 -6.76 -15.67
N THR A 99 -5.78 -6.69 -15.29
CA THR A 99 -4.86 -7.84 -15.32
C THR A 99 -4.63 -8.48 -13.96
N GLY A 100 -5.30 -8.00 -12.92
CA GLY A 100 -5.30 -8.54 -11.57
C GLY A 100 -6.44 -7.95 -10.75
N LEU A 101 -6.83 -8.68 -9.72
CA LEU A 101 -7.88 -8.27 -8.78
C LEU A 101 -7.28 -7.63 -7.53
N SER A 102 -8.04 -6.73 -6.90
CA SER A 102 -7.68 -6.14 -5.61
C SER A 102 -8.95 -6.05 -4.75
N CYS A 103 -8.96 -6.81 -3.63
CA CYS A 103 -10.11 -6.93 -2.75
C CYS A 103 -10.06 -5.85 -1.66
N ALA A 104 -11.12 -5.04 -1.60
CA ALA A 104 -11.42 -4.15 -0.49
C ALA A 104 -12.40 -4.84 0.45
N PHE A 105 -12.07 -4.92 1.73
CA PHE A 105 -12.95 -5.48 2.78
C PHE A 105 -13.58 -4.37 3.59
N ASP A 106 -14.79 -4.59 4.08
CA ASP A 106 -15.46 -3.63 4.95
C ASP A 106 -14.82 -3.51 6.33
N LEU A 107 -15.22 -2.52 7.09
CA LEU A 107 -14.62 -2.24 8.40
C LEU A 107 -14.79 -3.39 9.41
N PRO A 108 -15.99 -4.01 9.56
CA PRO A 108 -16.14 -5.16 10.45
C PRO A 108 -15.17 -6.30 10.11
N THR A 109 -15.05 -6.66 8.82
CA THR A 109 -14.08 -7.66 8.36
C THR A 109 -12.65 -7.27 8.72
N GLN A 110 -12.26 -6.00 8.56
CA GLN A 110 -10.91 -5.53 8.84
C GLN A 110 -10.54 -5.59 10.33
N ILE A 111 -11.51 -5.43 11.22
CA ILE A 111 -11.30 -5.48 12.67
C ILE A 111 -11.75 -6.81 13.30
N GLY A 112 -12.06 -7.83 12.48
CA GLY A 112 -12.33 -9.20 12.91
C GLY A 112 -13.62 -9.37 13.67
N TYR A 113 -14.71 -8.75 13.21
CA TYR A 113 -16.08 -8.93 13.68
C TYR A 113 -16.96 -9.44 12.54
N ASP A 114 -17.92 -10.28 12.87
CA ASP A 114 -18.94 -10.74 11.94
C ASP A 114 -20.02 -9.67 11.73
N SER A 115 -20.71 -9.71 10.61
CA SER A 115 -21.72 -8.71 10.23
C SER A 115 -22.94 -8.65 11.16
N ASP A 116 -23.16 -9.67 11.98
CA ASP A 116 -24.23 -9.71 12.98
C ASP A 116 -23.78 -9.32 14.38
N ASP A 117 -22.52 -8.88 14.55
CA ASP A 117 -22.04 -8.31 15.79
C ASP A 117 -22.55 -6.87 15.95
N ALA A 118 -22.81 -6.46 17.19
CA ALA A 118 -23.29 -5.11 17.51
C ALA A 118 -22.31 -4.01 17.07
N VAL A 119 -21.00 -4.28 17.08
CA VAL A 119 -19.95 -3.35 16.63
C VAL A 119 -20.00 -3.11 15.12
N ALA A 120 -20.55 -4.06 14.35
CA ALA A 120 -20.65 -3.98 12.90
C ALA A 120 -21.84 -3.14 12.41
N GLU A 121 -22.76 -2.76 13.31
CA GLU A 121 -23.99 -2.04 12.94
C GLU A 121 -23.68 -0.75 12.18
N GLY A 122 -24.28 -0.63 11.00
CA GLY A 122 -24.12 0.53 10.15
C GLY A 122 -22.84 0.59 9.32
N GLU A 123 -21.89 -0.36 9.44
CA GLU A 123 -20.62 -0.36 8.69
C GLU A 123 -20.50 -1.52 7.68
N VAL A 124 -21.39 -2.49 7.73
CA VAL A 124 -21.36 -3.67 6.85
C VAL A 124 -21.49 -3.28 5.38
N GLY A 125 -20.51 -3.67 4.58
CA GLY A 125 -20.51 -3.47 3.13
C GLY A 125 -20.23 -2.04 2.64
N LYS A 126 -19.98 -1.05 3.52
CA LYS A 126 -19.87 0.37 3.14
C LYS A 126 -18.57 0.72 2.42
N VAL A 127 -17.43 0.32 2.94
CA VAL A 127 -16.10 0.68 2.41
C VAL A 127 -15.38 -0.50 1.76
N GLY A 128 -16.04 -1.61 1.64
CA GLY A 128 -15.52 -2.86 1.10
C GLY A 128 -16.58 -3.96 1.18
N VAL A 129 -16.20 -5.17 0.77
CA VAL A 129 -17.06 -6.35 0.82
C VAL A 129 -17.06 -6.97 2.23
N ALA A 130 -18.23 -7.34 2.73
CA ALA A 130 -18.37 -8.08 3.97
C ALA A 130 -18.03 -9.57 3.73
N ILE A 131 -17.09 -10.11 4.53
CA ILE A 131 -16.68 -11.51 4.51
C ILE A 131 -16.66 -12.05 5.94
N ASP A 132 -17.70 -12.79 6.29
CA ASP A 132 -17.83 -13.37 7.63
C ASP A 132 -17.30 -14.80 7.70
N SER A 133 -17.32 -15.53 6.58
CA SER A 133 -16.95 -16.95 6.55
C SER A 133 -16.40 -17.40 5.19
N LEU A 134 -15.95 -18.67 5.14
CA LEU A 134 -15.56 -19.31 3.89
C LEU A 134 -16.67 -19.26 2.83
N ALA A 135 -17.95 -19.30 3.24
CA ALA A 135 -19.09 -19.27 2.31
C ALA A 135 -19.13 -17.95 1.52
N ASP A 136 -18.84 -16.80 2.15
CA ASP A 136 -18.78 -15.51 1.46
C ASP A 136 -17.60 -15.46 0.50
N MET A 137 -16.43 -16.00 0.90
CA MET A 137 -15.25 -16.05 0.06
C MET A 137 -15.46 -16.96 -1.16
N GLU A 138 -16.20 -18.06 -1.03
CA GLU A 138 -16.59 -18.92 -2.14
C GLU A 138 -17.46 -18.16 -3.15
N ILE A 139 -18.43 -17.38 -2.68
CA ILE A 139 -19.29 -16.54 -3.54
C ILE A 139 -18.45 -15.45 -4.21
N LEU A 140 -17.56 -14.80 -3.48
CA LEU A 140 -16.72 -13.72 -3.99
C LEU A 140 -15.89 -14.15 -5.20
N PHE A 141 -15.39 -15.39 -5.20
CA PHE A 141 -14.55 -15.92 -6.29
C PHE A 141 -15.27 -16.98 -7.15
N ASP A 142 -16.61 -17.07 -7.06
CA ASP A 142 -17.36 -17.98 -7.91
C ASP A 142 -17.13 -17.69 -9.40
N GLY A 143 -16.76 -18.72 -10.15
CA GLY A 143 -16.46 -18.65 -11.58
C GLY A 143 -15.21 -17.84 -11.95
N ILE A 144 -14.35 -17.49 -10.98
CA ILE A 144 -13.03 -16.87 -11.20
C ILE A 144 -11.95 -17.90 -10.91
N ASP A 145 -11.17 -18.27 -11.92
CA ASP A 145 -10.10 -19.28 -11.81
C ASP A 145 -8.90 -18.69 -11.03
N LEU A 146 -8.73 -19.11 -9.76
CA LEU A 146 -7.66 -18.63 -8.88
C LEU A 146 -6.26 -19.08 -9.33
N GLY A 147 -6.15 -20.06 -10.20
CA GLY A 147 -4.87 -20.47 -10.80
C GLY A 147 -4.37 -19.47 -11.87
N LYS A 148 -5.28 -18.71 -12.47
CA LYS A 148 -4.97 -17.75 -13.56
C LYS A 148 -4.86 -16.32 -13.10
N VAL A 149 -5.70 -15.88 -12.16
CA VAL A 149 -5.70 -14.50 -11.68
C VAL A 149 -4.64 -14.27 -10.61
N SER A 150 -4.17 -13.03 -10.51
CA SER A 150 -3.38 -12.56 -9.38
C SER A 150 -4.27 -11.68 -8.51
N THR A 151 -4.47 -12.09 -7.25
CA THR A 151 -5.36 -11.39 -6.33
C THR A 151 -4.56 -10.69 -5.24
N SER A 152 -4.86 -9.41 -5.00
CA SER A 152 -4.36 -8.64 -3.86
C SER A 152 -5.49 -8.48 -2.85
N MET A 153 -5.19 -8.69 -1.57
CA MET A 153 -6.16 -8.52 -0.47
C MET A 153 -5.67 -7.45 0.49
N THR A 154 -6.43 -6.37 0.64
CA THR A 154 -6.12 -5.26 1.53
C THR A 154 -6.68 -5.56 2.92
N ILE A 155 -5.95 -6.38 3.66
CA ILE A 155 -6.33 -6.85 4.99
C ILE A 155 -5.09 -7.01 5.86
N ASN A 156 -5.16 -6.66 7.14
CA ASN A 156 -4.01 -6.57 8.04
C ASN A 156 -4.20 -7.42 9.31
N ALA A 157 -4.90 -6.95 10.31
CA ALA A 157 -5.02 -7.68 11.58
C ALA A 157 -5.54 -9.12 11.41
N PRO A 158 -6.63 -9.41 10.67
CA PRO A 158 -7.10 -10.76 10.41
C PRO A 158 -6.56 -11.35 9.10
N ALA A 159 -5.42 -10.88 8.59
CA ALA A 159 -4.87 -11.31 7.30
C ALA A 159 -4.68 -12.83 7.21
N SER A 160 -4.29 -13.48 8.30
CA SER A 160 -4.12 -14.94 8.35
C SER A 160 -5.42 -15.69 8.08
N VAL A 161 -6.56 -15.17 8.56
CA VAL A 161 -7.88 -15.78 8.38
C VAL A 161 -8.34 -15.64 6.92
N LEU A 162 -8.23 -14.43 6.34
CA LEU A 162 -8.64 -14.18 4.96
C LEU A 162 -7.74 -14.94 3.96
N LEU A 163 -6.45 -15.07 4.24
CA LEU A 163 -5.54 -15.89 3.44
C LEU A 163 -5.92 -17.38 3.53
N ALA A 164 -6.25 -17.87 4.70
CA ALA A 164 -6.73 -19.26 4.89
C ALA A 164 -8.05 -19.51 4.13
N MET A 165 -8.99 -18.56 4.14
CA MET A 165 -10.21 -18.64 3.34
C MET A 165 -9.90 -18.71 1.83
N TYR A 166 -8.99 -17.86 1.34
CA TYR A 166 -8.58 -17.86 -0.06
C TYR A 166 -7.94 -19.18 -0.49
N ILE A 167 -7.07 -19.75 0.36
CA ILE A 167 -6.45 -21.07 0.13
C ILE A 167 -7.53 -22.17 0.09
N ALA A 168 -8.49 -22.15 1.02
CA ALA A 168 -9.58 -23.12 1.07
C ALA A 168 -10.49 -23.06 -0.17
N VAL A 169 -10.80 -21.85 -0.69
CA VAL A 169 -11.52 -21.69 -1.97
C VAL A 169 -10.73 -22.28 -3.13
N ALA A 170 -9.43 -22.01 -3.22
CA ALA A 170 -8.58 -22.56 -4.27
C ALA A 170 -8.54 -24.09 -4.24
N GLU A 171 -8.43 -24.70 -3.05
CA GLU A 171 -8.49 -26.17 -2.90
C GLU A 171 -9.83 -26.74 -3.42
N LYS A 172 -10.96 -26.07 -3.13
CA LYS A 172 -12.29 -26.47 -3.65
C LYS A 172 -12.40 -26.31 -5.16
N GLN A 173 -11.71 -25.34 -5.76
CA GLN A 173 -11.61 -25.20 -7.21
C GLN A 173 -10.65 -26.20 -7.86
N GLY A 174 -9.95 -27.04 -7.07
CA GLY A 174 -8.92 -27.95 -7.56
C GLY A 174 -7.62 -27.28 -7.95
N VAL A 175 -7.38 -26.03 -7.48
CA VAL A 175 -6.16 -25.28 -7.72
C VAL A 175 -5.17 -25.54 -6.56
N PRO A 176 -4.00 -26.12 -6.82
CA PRO A 176 -2.99 -26.34 -5.79
C PRO A 176 -2.53 -25.00 -5.19
N SER A 177 -2.32 -24.94 -3.89
CA SER A 177 -1.83 -23.74 -3.20
C SER A 177 -0.49 -23.23 -3.76
N THR A 178 0.36 -24.13 -4.30
CA THR A 178 1.62 -23.81 -4.95
C THR A 178 1.48 -22.98 -6.26
N GLU A 179 0.28 -22.96 -6.86
CA GLU A 179 0.00 -22.19 -8.06
C GLU A 179 -0.60 -20.80 -7.76
N LEU A 180 -1.04 -20.57 -6.53
CA LEU A 180 -1.65 -19.29 -6.14
C LEU A 180 -0.67 -18.14 -6.25
N LYS A 181 -1.11 -17.07 -6.94
CA LYS A 181 -0.36 -15.84 -7.16
C LYS A 181 -1.17 -14.67 -6.59
N GLY A 182 -0.53 -13.87 -5.79
CA GLY A 182 -1.22 -12.72 -5.19
C GLY A 182 -0.40 -12.07 -4.10
N THR A 183 -1.07 -11.25 -3.32
CA THR A 183 -0.48 -10.50 -2.22
C THR A 183 -1.50 -10.37 -1.11
N ILE A 184 -1.12 -10.63 0.14
CA ILE A 184 -1.86 -10.19 1.31
C ILE A 184 -1.14 -8.98 1.91
N GLN A 185 -1.88 -7.91 2.26
CA GLN A 185 -1.23 -6.70 2.77
C GLN A 185 -0.49 -6.96 4.07
N ASN A 186 -1.15 -7.51 5.08
CA ASN A 186 -0.50 -8.09 6.27
C ASN A 186 0.52 -7.15 6.96
N ASP A 187 0.29 -5.84 6.87
CA ASP A 187 1.15 -4.80 7.44
C ASP A 187 0.47 -4.18 8.66
N ILE A 188 0.80 -4.65 9.84
CA ILE A 188 0.17 -4.20 11.08
C ILE A 188 0.80 -2.93 11.64
N LEU A 189 2.09 -2.69 11.42
CA LEU A 189 2.78 -1.55 12.02
C LEU A 189 2.22 -0.22 11.49
N LYS A 190 1.89 -0.14 10.20
CA LYS A 190 1.23 1.05 9.66
C LYS A 190 -0.18 1.28 10.22
N GLU A 191 -0.85 0.24 10.70
CA GLU A 191 -2.15 0.38 11.36
C GLU A 191 -2.01 1.12 12.68
N TYR A 192 -0.98 0.80 13.47
CA TYR A 192 -0.68 1.53 14.70
C TYR A 192 -0.16 2.95 14.44
N ALA A 193 0.57 3.14 13.33
CA ALA A 193 1.18 4.42 12.99
C ALA A 193 0.21 5.44 12.38
N ALA A 194 -0.72 4.99 11.51
CA ALA A 194 -1.47 5.92 10.65
C ALA A 194 -2.94 5.58 10.39
N ARG A 195 -3.33 4.26 10.33
CA ARG A 195 -4.66 3.91 9.81
C ARG A 195 -5.68 3.51 10.88
N GLY A 196 -5.29 2.73 11.89
CA GLY A 196 -6.13 2.44 13.06
C GLY A 196 -6.99 1.18 13.01
N THR A 197 -6.85 0.29 12.00
CA THR A 197 -7.61 -0.98 11.93
C THR A 197 -6.81 -2.16 12.48
N TYR A 198 -6.46 -2.11 13.74
CA TYR A 198 -5.76 -3.16 14.49
C TYR A 198 -6.72 -3.96 15.38
N ILE A 199 -6.31 -5.15 15.81
CA ILE A 199 -7.02 -5.98 16.79
C ILE A 199 -6.10 -6.27 17.98
N PHE A 200 -4.98 -6.95 17.74
CA PHE A 200 -4.08 -7.48 18.78
C PHE A 200 -2.93 -6.52 19.09
N PRO A 201 -2.29 -6.65 20.27
CA PRO A 201 -1.05 -5.93 20.55
C PRO A 201 0.08 -6.24 19.56
N PRO A 202 1.14 -5.39 19.48
CA PRO A 202 2.21 -5.54 18.49
C PRO A 202 2.89 -6.92 18.52
N LYS A 203 3.24 -7.46 19.69
CA LYS A 203 3.98 -8.73 19.80
C LYS A 203 3.22 -9.92 19.18
N PRO A 204 1.96 -10.23 19.53
CA PRO A 204 1.23 -11.32 18.89
C PRO A 204 0.89 -11.02 17.42
N SER A 205 0.70 -9.75 17.04
CA SER A 205 0.52 -9.38 15.64
C SER A 205 1.76 -9.71 14.80
N MET A 206 2.96 -9.41 15.29
CA MET A 206 4.22 -9.77 14.63
C MET A 206 4.38 -11.29 14.51
N ARG A 207 3.92 -12.08 15.50
CA ARG A 207 3.90 -13.54 15.41
C ARG A 207 3.01 -14.02 14.25
N LEU A 208 1.79 -13.49 14.12
CA LEU A 208 0.89 -13.85 13.01
C LEU A 208 1.54 -13.57 11.64
N ILE A 209 2.25 -12.46 11.52
CA ILE A 209 2.96 -12.09 10.28
C ILE A 209 4.08 -13.09 9.97
N THR A 210 4.91 -13.41 10.94
CA THR A 210 6.01 -14.38 10.75
C THR A 210 5.49 -15.80 10.49
N ASN A 211 4.34 -16.17 11.08
CA ASN A 211 3.67 -17.43 10.79
C ASN A 211 3.20 -17.49 9.32
N ILE A 212 2.70 -16.39 8.75
CA ILE A 212 2.36 -16.31 7.33
C ILE A 212 3.62 -16.45 6.46
N PHE A 213 4.74 -15.79 6.82
CA PHE A 213 6.00 -15.89 6.08
C PHE A 213 6.49 -17.34 6.01
N GLU A 214 6.55 -18.01 7.15
CA GLU A 214 6.97 -19.39 7.25
C GLU A 214 6.04 -20.32 6.46
N TYR A 215 4.73 -20.24 6.70
CA TYR A 215 3.75 -21.08 6.03
C TYR A 215 3.79 -20.91 4.50
N CYS A 216 3.80 -19.67 4.02
CA CYS A 216 3.80 -19.42 2.58
C CYS A 216 5.11 -19.83 1.91
N SER A 217 6.25 -19.75 2.59
CA SER A 217 7.52 -20.21 2.04
C SER A 217 7.51 -21.70 1.69
N GLN A 218 6.73 -22.48 2.40
CA GLN A 218 6.61 -23.93 2.24
C GLN A 218 5.44 -24.33 1.32
N TYR A 219 4.27 -23.73 1.52
CA TYR A 219 3.01 -24.22 0.94
C TYR A 219 2.43 -23.31 -0.15
N VAL A 220 2.80 -22.01 -0.18
CA VAL A 220 2.28 -21.02 -1.14
C VAL A 220 3.43 -20.17 -1.72
N PRO A 221 4.45 -20.79 -2.35
CA PRO A 221 5.74 -20.16 -2.64
C PRO A 221 5.68 -19.00 -3.66
N LYS A 222 4.56 -18.86 -4.40
CA LYS A 222 4.36 -17.75 -5.36
C LYS A 222 3.63 -16.56 -4.75
N TRP A 223 3.19 -16.64 -3.47
CA TRP A 223 2.46 -15.60 -2.78
C TRP A 223 3.37 -14.52 -2.22
N ASN A 224 3.00 -13.25 -2.35
CA ASN A 224 3.66 -12.16 -1.65
C ASN A 224 3.04 -12.05 -0.24
N THR A 225 3.84 -12.30 0.76
CA THR A 225 3.39 -12.50 2.14
C THR A 225 3.09 -11.22 2.90
N ILE A 226 3.52 -10.09 2.35
CA ILE A 226 3.27 -8.77 2.91
C ILE A 226 3.34 -7.69 1.79
N SER A 227 2.62 -6.61 1.98
CA SER A 227 2.75 -5.37 1.22
C SER A 227 2.94 -4.22 2.21
N ILE A 228 4.20 -3.91 2.52
CA ILE A 228 4.58 -2.91 3.52
C ILE A 228 4.20 -1.53 2.98
N SER A 229 3.34 -0.81 3.71
CA SER A 229 2.48 0.23 3.13
C SER A 229 2.84 1.63 3.59
N GLY A 230 3.48 2.40 2.73
CA GLY A 230 3.66 3.84 2.86
C GLY A 230 2.44 4.65 2.41
N TYR A 231 1.58 4.07 1.57
CA TYR A 231 0.40 4.75 1.06
C TYR A 231 -0.41 5.43 2.17
N HIS A 232 -0.77 4.70 3.23
CA HIS A 232 -1.60 5.22 4.32
C HIS A 232 -0.86 6.28 5.15
N ILE A 233 0.45 6.13 5.32
CA ILE A 233 1.32 7.11 5.99
C ILE A 233 1.31 8.43 5.18
N ARG A 234 1.39 8.35 3.85
CA ARG A 234 1.35 9.51 2.96
C ARG A 234 -0.03 10.17 2.95
N GLU A 235 -1.10 9.37 2.90
CA GLU A 235 -2.49 9.84 2.98
C GLU A 235 -2.79 10.55 4.31
N ALA A 236 -2.15 10.14 5.40
CA ALA A 236 -2.22 10.82 6.70
C ALA A 236 -1.44 12.15 6.76
N GLY A 237 -0.70 12.52 5.70
CA GLY A 237 -0.07 13.83 5.54
C GLY A 237 1.44 13.87 5.71
N SER A 238 2.15 12.73 5.68
CA SER A 238 3.60 12.68 5.71
C SER A 238 4.24 13.28 4.45
N THR A 239 5.52 13.64 4.52
CA THR A 239 6.33 14.01 3.35
C THR A 239 6.71 12.77 2.54
N ALA A 240 7.25 12.97 1.33
CA ALA A 240 7.76 11.88 0.49
C ALA A 240 8.91 11.09 1.18
N ALA A 241 9.81 11.80 1.85
CA ALA A 241 10.91 11.18 2.60
C ALA A 241 10.41 10.42 3.84
N GLN A 242 9.46 10.97 4.58
CA GLN A 242 8.83 10.30 5.72
C GLN A 242 8.07 9.04 5.30
N GLU A 243 7.34 9.10 4.18
CA GLU A 243 6.64 7.92 3.63
C GLU A 243 7.60 6.74 3.48
N ILE A 244 8.71 6.92 2.75
CA ILE A 244 9.66 5.82 2.54
C ILE A 244 10.44 5.46 3.79
N ALA A 245 10.77 6.43 4.64
CA ALA A 245 11.54 6.20 5.86
C ALA A 245 10.77 5.32 6.85
N PHE A 246 9.53 5.69 7.17
CA PHE A 246 8.72 4.97 8.15
C PHE A 246 8.33 3.58 7.63
N THR A 247 7.97 3.49 6.35
CA THR A 247 7.65 2.20 5.73
C THR A 247 8.86 1.27 5.67
N ILE A 248 10.04 1.77 5.36
CA ILE A 248 11.27 0.95 5.34
C ILE A 248 11.67 0.57 6.77
N ALA A 249 11.47 1.45 7.77
CA ALA A 249 11.67 1.10 9.18
C ALA A 249 10.73 -0.03 9.62
N ASP A 250 9.46 -0.02 9.20
CA ASP A 250 8.53 -1.13 9.42
C ASP A 250 9.02 -2.40 8.71
N GLY A 251 9.52 -2.28 7.48
CA GLY A 251 10.13 -3.37 6.74
C GLY A 251 11.34 -3.99 7.45
N ILE A 252 12.19 -3.17 8.04
CA ILE A 252 13.32 -3.61 8.88
C ILE A 252 12.81 -4.43 10.06
N ALA A 253 11.78 -3.95 10.77
CA ALA A 253 11.20 -4.65 11.91
C ALA A 253 10.61 -6.02 11.51
N TYR A 254 9.97 -6.12 10.35
CA TYR A 254 9.45 -7.40 9.84
C TYR A 254 10.57 -8.38 9.47
N VAL A 255 11.63 -7.91 8.84
CA VAL A 255 12.81 -8.76 8.53
C VAL A 255 13.47 -9.24 9.81
N GLU A 256 13.68 -8.38 10.80
CA GLU A 256 14.26 -8.75 12.10
C GLU A 256 13.39 -9.77 12.85
N ALA A 257 12.06 -9.61 12.83
CA ALA A 257 11.15 -10.57 13.43
C ALA A 257 11.22 -11.94 12.74
N ALA A 258 11.31 -11.98 11.40
CA ALA A 258 11.44 -13.22 10.65
C ALA A 258 12.78 -13.93 10.91
N LEU A 259 13.88 -13.19 10.97
CA LEU A 259 15.19 -13.73 11.32
C LEU A 259 15.21 -14.28 12.75
N LYS A 260 14.60 -13.55 13.70
CA LYS A 260 14.47 -14.01 15.09
C LYS A 260 13.63 -15.28 15.21
N ALA A 261 12.65 -15.47 14.33
CA ALA A 261 11.86 -16.69 14.23
C ALA A 261 12.62 -17.85 13.54
N GLY A 262 13.90 -17.65 13.14
CA GLY A 262 14.75 -18.68 12.53
C GLY A 262 14.66 -18.80 11.02
N LEU A 263 13.96 -17.88 10.33
CA LEU A 263 13.87 -17.88 8.87
C LEU A 263 15.16 -17.31 8.25
N ASP A 264 15.61 -17.89 7.15
CA ASP A 264 16.71 -17.35 6.34
C ASP A 264 16.22 -16.19 5.45
N VAL A 265 16.97 -15.09 5.42
CA VAL A 265 16.59 -13.88 4.68
C VAL A 265 16.34 -14.13 3.20
N ASP A 266 17.16 -14.96 2.56
CA ASP A 266 17.04 -15.28 1.14
C ASP A 266 15.92 -16.30 0.83
N THR A 267 15.26 -16.84 1.85
CA THR A 267 14.08 -17.69 1.72
C THR A 267 12.80 -16.89 1.63
N PHE A 268 12.62 -15.85 2.46
CA PHE A 268 11.37 -15.08 2.51
C PHE A 268 11.45 -13.71 1.84
N ALA A 269 12.61 -13.01 1.89
CA ALA A 269 12.69 -11.61 1.48
C ALA A 269 12.35 -11.38 0.01
N GLY A 270 12.58 -12.36 -0.86
CA GLY A 270 12.16 -12.29 -2.26
C GLY A 270 10.62 -12.21 -2.46
N ARG A 271 9.83 -12.36 -1.40
CA ARG A 271 8.36 -12.25 -1.41
C ARG A 271 7.83 -11.03 -0.66
N LEU A 272 8.70 -10.24 -0.07
CA LEU A 272 8.32 -8.93 0.46
C LEU A 272 7.96 -8.01 -0.70
N SER A 273 6.92 -7.22 -0.52
CA SER A 273 6.52 -6.18 -1.45
C SER A 273 6.16 -4.92 -0.69
N PHE A 274 6.02 -3.82 -1.40
CA PHE A 274 5.76 -2.51 -0.84
C PHE A 274 4.54 -1.88 -1.50
N PHE A 275 4.00 -0.85 -0.85
CA PHE A 275 2.87 -0.11 -1.34
C PHE A 275 3.10 1.39 -1.15
N TRP A 276 3.30 2.10 -2.27
CA TRP A 276 3.52 3.55 -2.29
C TRP A 276 2.31 4.34 -2.73
N ASN A 277 2.24 5.56 -2.26
CA ASN A 277 1.38 6.59 -2.81
C ASN A 277 2.01 7.19 -4.08
N ALA A 278 1.20 7.70 -5.00
CA ALA A 278 1.64 8.58 -6.08
C ALA A 278 0.91 9.92 -5.97
N HIS A 279 1.65 10.94 -5.53
CA HIS A 279 1.12 12.26 -5.24
C HIS A 279 1.22 13.21 -6.45
N ASN A 280 0.70 14.43 -6.35
CA ASN A 280 0.64 15.40 -7.44
C ASN A 280 1.98 16.00 -7.86
N ASN A 281 3.02 15.97 -7.01
CA ASN A 281 4.35 16.47 -7.35
C ASN A 281 5.15 15.45 -8.15
N VAL A 282 4.91 15.41 -9.46
CA VAL A 282 5.37 14.34 -10.36
C VAL A 282 6.87 14.04 -10.24
N LEU A 283 7.73 15.04 -10.24
CA LEU A 283 9.19 14.82 -10.24
C LEU A 283 9.70 14.39 -8.86
N GLU A 284 9.12 14.90 -7.77
CA GLU A 284 9.42 14.44 -6.41
C GLU A 284 9.02 12.97 -6.23
N GLU A 285 7.85 12.58 -6.76
CA GLU A 285 7.40 11.19 -6.70
C GLU A 285 8.32 10.25 -7.48
N VAL A 286 8.73 10.63 -8.70
CA VAL A 286 9.73 9.85 -9.46
C VAL A 286 11.02 9.67 -8.66
N ALA A 287 11.53 10.74 -8.06
CA ALA A 287 12.73 10.70 -7.21
C ALA A 287 12.51 9.80 -5.97
N LYS A 288 11.34 9.84 -5.34
CA LYS A 288 10.96 8.99 -4.22
C LYS A 288 11.03 7.49 -4.58
N PHE A 289 10.45 7.08 -5.70
CA PHE A 289 10.51 5.69 -6.16
C PHE A 289 11.96 5.22 -6.39
N ARG A 290 12.79 6.07 -6.97
CA ARG A 290 14.21 5.79 -7.23
C ARG A 290 14.99 5.68 -5.93
N ALA A 291 14.81 6.64 -5.02
CA ALA A 291 15.45 6.65 -3.70
C ALA A 291 15.05 5.42 -2.87
N SER A 292 13.76 5.03 -2.87
CA SER A 292 13.27 3.91 -2.08
C SER A 292 13.88 2.56 -2.52
N ARG A 293 14.04 2.33 -3.82
CA ARG A 293 14.69 1.10 -4.33
C ARG A 293 16.13 1.01 -3.90
N ARG A 294 16.89 2.09 -4.07
CA ARG A 294 18.31 2.16 -3.65
C ARG A 294 18.44 1.94 -2.14
N LEU A 295 17.59 2.61 -1.36
CA LEU A 295 17.61 2.54 0.10
C LEU A 295 17.35 1.11 0.60
N TRP A 296 16.28 0.48 0.12
CA TRP A 296 15.96 -0.90 0.50
C TRP A 296 17.05 -1.89 0.09
N ALA A 297 17.54 -1.79 -1.14
CA ALA A 297 18.60 -2.67 -1.63
C ALA A 297 19.88 -2.58 -0.79
N THR A 298 20.28 -1.36 -0.42
CA THR A 298 21.42 -1.11 0.45
C THR A 298 21.21 -1.73 1.84
N ILE A 299 20.06 -1.51 2.46
CA ILE A 299 19.73 -2.07 3.77
C ILE A 299 19.73 -3.61 3.73
N MET A 300 19.09 -4.22 2.74
CA MET A 300 19.04 -5.69 2.64
C MET A 300 20.42 -6.31 2.43
N LYS A 301 21.28 -5.67 1.66
CA LYS A 301 22.64 -6.13 1.43
C LYS A 301 23.54 -5.92 2.64
N GLU A 302 23.56 -4.72 3.19
CA GLU A 302 24.56 -4.30 4.18
C GLU A 302 24.16 -4.69 5.62
N ARG A 303 22.87 -4.50 5.97
CA ARG A 303 22.37 -4.82 7.32
C ARG A 303 22.01 -6.29 7.49
N PHE A 304 21.36 -6.89 6.49
CA PHE A 304 20.82 -8.25 6.58
C PHE A 304 21.62 -9.30 5.82
N GLY A 305 22.64 -8.90 5.07
CA GLY A 305 23.51 -9.83 4.35
C GLY A 305 22.82 -10.62 3.25
N ALA A 306 21.73 -10.11 2.67
CA ALA A 306 21.03 -10.75 1.57
C ALA A 306 21.96 -10.95 0.37
N LYS A 307 21.91 -12.16 -0.21
CA LYS A 307 22.78 -12.57 -1.34
C LYS A 307 22.02 -12.68 -2.65
N LYS A 308 20.73 -13.08 -2.58
CA LYS A 308 19.92 -13.24 -3.78
C LYS A 308 19.43 -11.88 -4.30
N PRO A 309 19.56 -11.59 -5.61
CA PRO A 309 19.05 -10.34 -6.18
C PRO A 309 17.60 -10.04 -5.80
N LYS A 310 16.72 -11.05 -5.84
CA LYS A 310 15.30 -10.88 -5.49
C LYS A 310 15.05 -10.45 -4.06
N SER A 311 15.95 -10.79 -3.13
CA SER A 311 15.85 -10.42 -1.72
C SER A 311 16.17 -8.93 -1.48
N MET A 312 16.88 -8.30 -2.40
CA MET A 312 17.25 -6.88 -2.35
C MET A 312 16.32 -5.98 -3.16
N MET A 313 15.46 -6.55 -4.01
CA MET A 313 14.55 -5.79 -4.87
C MET A 313 13.37 -5.25 -4.08
N LEU A 314 13.13 -3.95 -4.17
CA LEU A 314 11.88 -3.32 -3.71
C LEU A 314 10.85 -3.38 -4.84
N ARG A 315 9.94 -4.34 -4.78
CA ARG A 315 8.80 -4.43 -5.70
C ARG A 315 7.62 -3.69 -5.09
N VAL A 316 6.98 -2.86 -5.87
CA VAL A 316 5.98 -1.93 -5.35
C VAL A 316 4.66 -2.00 -6.10
N HIS A 317 3.58 -2.03 -5.34
CA HIS A 317 2.25 -1.59 -5.77
C HIS A 317 2.12 -0.09 -5.53
N THR A 318 1.43 0.62 -6.39
CA THR A 318 1.16 2.04 -6.24
C THR A 318 -0.33 2.32 -6.33
N GLN A 319 -0.81 3.23 -5.50
CA GLN A 319 -2.11 3.85 -5.65
C GLN A 319 -1.94 5.35 -5.78
N THR A 320 -2.70 5.96 -6.66
CA THR A 320 -2.77 7.42 -6.78
C THR A 320 -3.33 8.05 -5.50
N ALA A 321 -2.86 9.26 -5.14
CA ALA A 321 -3.22 9.90 -3.88
C ALA A 321 -4.70 10.28 -3.80
N GLY A 322 -5.45 9.63 -2.93
CA GLY A 322 -6.84 9.96 -2.62
C GLY A 322 -6.97 11.31 -1.90
N SER A 323 -6.06 11.59 -0.97
CA SER A 323 -6.01 12.85 -0.20
C SER A 323 -5.88 14.12 -1.06
N MET A 324 -5.45 13.97 -2.33
CA MET A 324 -5.34 15.07 -3.29
C MET A 324 -6.56 15.25 -4.18
N LEU A 325 -7.55 14.37 -4.09
CA LEU A 325 -8.80 14.47 -4.82
C LEU A 325 -9.81 15.27 -4.03
N THR A 326 -10.57 16.10 -4.74
CA THR A 326 -11.47 17.08 -4.12
C THR A 326 -12.92 16.78 -4.46
N ALA A 327 -13.82 17.13 -3.53
CA ALA A 327 -15.26 17.09 -3.78
C ALA A 327 -15.70 18.20 -4.75
N GLN A 328 -14.96 19.33 -4.76
CA GLN A 328 -15.19 20.45 -5.65
C GLN A 328 -14.62 20.17 -7.04
N GLN A 329 -15.37 20.54 -8.08
CA GLN A 329 -14.96 20.39 -9.48
C GLN A 329 -14.44 18.98 -9.77
N VAL A 330 -15.28 18.00 -9.47
CA VAL A 330 -14.94 16.57 -9.38
C VAL A 330 -14.26 16.02 -10.64
N ASP A 331 -14.57 16.56 -11.82
CA ASP A 331 -13.94 16.12 -13.07
C ASP A 331 -12.46 16.51 -13.18
N ASN A 332 -12.00 17.53 -12.45
CA ASN A 332 -10.57 17.87 -12.37
C ASN A 332 -9.75 16.75 -11.70
N ASN A 333 -10.40 15.86 -10.95
CA ASN A 333 -9.74 14.70 -10.35
C ASN A 333 -9.20 13.73 -11.41
N ILE A 334 -9.82 13.64 -12.59
CA ILE A 334 -9.32 12.85 -13.73
C ILE A 334 -7.92 13.34 -14.14
N VAL A 335 -7.73 14.67 -14.21
CA VAL A 335 -6.45 15.29 -14.54
C VAL A 335 -5.41 15.03 -13.44
N ARG A 336 -5.80 15.16 -12.17
CA ARG A 336 -4.93 14.87 -11.02
C ARG A 336 -4.45 13.42 -11.06
N VAL A 337 -5.36 12.48 -11.25
CA VAL A 337 -5.05 11.05 -11.35
C VAL A 337 -4.17 10.73 -12.55
N ALA A 338 -4.35 11.40 -13.69
CA ALA A 338 -3.48 11.23 -14.85
C ALA A 338 -2.02 11.64 -14.56
N LEU A 339 -1.81 12.77 -13.86
CA LEU A 339 -0.48 13.22 -13.44
C LEU A 339 0.15 12.27 -12.41
N GLN A 340 -0.63 11.81 -11.43
CA GLN A 340 -0.18 10.83 -10.43
C GLN A 340 0.19 9.49 -11.08
N THR A 341 -0.60 9.06 -12.08
CA THR A 341 -0.33 7.84 -12.88
C THR A 341 0.98 7.98 -13.66
N ALA A 342 1.20 9.12 -14.30
CA ALA A 342 2.44 9.41 -15.00
C ALA A 342 3.66 9.36 -14.05
N ALA A 343 3.53 9.92 -12.85
CA ALA A 343 4.58 9.84 -11.83
C ALA A 343 4.90 8.40 -11.41
N ALA A 344 3.88 7.59 -11.14
CA ALA A 344 4.04 6.18 -10.77
C ALA A 344 4.71 5.36 -11.88
N VAL A 345 4.34 5.61 -13.14
CA VAL A 345 4.90 4.90 -14.32
C VAL A 345 6.36 5.31 -14.55
N MET A 346 6.67 6.61 -14.59
CA MET A 346 8.06 7.06 -14.68
C MET A 346 8.88 6.65 -13.45
N GLY A 347 8.24 6.50 -12.29
CA GLY A 347 8.83 5.96 -11.06
C GLY A 347 9.12 4.46 -11.10
N GLY A 348 8.54 3.70 -12.04
CA GLY A 348 8.83 2.29 -12.23
C GLY A 348 8.05 1.33 -11.33
N THR A 349 6.76 1.57 -11.10
CA THR A 349 5.86 0.70 -10.32
C THR A 349 5.63 -0.67 -11.00
N GLN A 350 5.38 -1.74 -10.21
CA GLN A 350 5.06 -3.08 -10.73
C GLN A 350 3.56 -3.37 -10.81
N SER A 351 2.76 -2.65 -10.04
CA SER A 351 1.30 -2.68 -10.17
C SER A 351 0.70 -1.34 -9.76
N LEU A 352 -0.45 -0.98 -10.32
CA LEU A 352 -1.03 0.34 -10.15
C LEU A 352 -2.54 0.24 -9.97
N HIS A 353 -3.05 1.00 -9.01
CA HIS A 353 -4.45 1.39 -8.88
C HIS A 353 -4.59 2.90 -9.11
N THR A 354 -5.57 3.28 -9.90
CA THR A 354 -5.97 4.67 -10.14
C THR A 354 -7.29 4.94 -9.45
N ASN A 355 -7.32 5.94 -8.56
CA ASN A 355 -8.55 6.38 -7.92
C ASN A 355 -9.52 6.95 -8.96
N SER A 356 -10.81 6.76 -8.71
CA SER A 356 -11.86 7.32 -9.57
C SER A 356 -12.10 8.79 -9.25
N ARG A 357 -12.72 9.51 -10.17
CA ARG A 357 -13.00 10.95 -10.02
C ARG A 357 -13.86 11.28 -8.80
N ASP A 358 -14.71 10.35 -8.38
CA ASP A 358 -15.68 10.46 -7.28
C ASP A 358 -15.12 9.98 -5.91
N GLU A 359 -13.83 9.68 -5.82
CA GLU A 359 -13.13 9.19 -4.61
C GLU A 359 -13.40 10.01 -3.35
N ALA A 360 -13.45 11.35 -3.50
CA ALA A 360 -13.71 12.26 -2.39
C ALA A 360 -15.19 12.32 -1.95
N LEU A 361 -16.10 11.65 -2.67
CA LEU A 361 -17.55 11.76 -2.48
C LEU A 361 -18.19 10.43 -2.09
N ALA A 362 -17.82 9.33 -2.76
CA ALA A 362 -18.46 8.03 -2.60
C ALA A 362 -17.63 6.90 -3.24
N LEU A 363 -18.11 5.66 -3.08
CA LEU A 363 -17.60 4.54 -3.87
C LEU A 363 -17.84 4.77 -5.36
N PRO A 364 -16.91 4.32 -6.24
CA PRO A 364 -16.97 4.66 -7.65
C PRO A 364 -18.11 3.93 -8.39
N THR A 365 -18.76 4.66 -9.28
CA THR A 365 -19.68 4.10 -10.27
C THR A 365 -18.92 3.29 -11.33
N GLU A 366 -19.61 2.48 -12.12
CA GLU A 366 -18.99 1.73 -13.23
C GLU A 366 -18.34 2.66 -14.25
N ALA A 367 -18.99 3.77 -14.59
CA ALA A 367 -18.44 4.78 -15.50
C ALA A 367 -17.17 5.42 -14.96
N SER A 368 -17.13 5.78 -13.67
CA SER A 368 -15.97 6.34 -13.01
C SER A 368 -14.79 5.35 -12.95
N VAL A 369 -15.08 4.08 -12.62
CA VAL A 369 -14.07 3.00 -12.61
C VAL A 369 -13.50 2.77 -14.01
N GLN A 370 -14.35 2.82 -15.04
CA GLN A 370 -13.89 2.65 -16.42
C GLN A 370 -12.92 3.76 -16.82
N VAL A 371 -13.24 5.03 -16.53
CA VAL A 371 -12.35 6.17 -16.80
C VAL A 371 -11.02 6.02 -16.06
N ALA A 372 -11.05 5.63 -14.79
CA ALA A 372 -9.86 5.40 -13.98
C ALA A 372 -8.97 4.29 -14.58
N LEU A 373 -9.54 3.16 -15.03
CA LEU A 373 -8.79 2.10 -15.70
C LEU A 373 -8.25 2.57 -17.07
N ARG A 374 -9.05 3.31 -17.87
CA ARG A 374 -8.61 3.88 -19.13
C ARG A 374 -7.45 4.85 -18.96
N THR A 375 -7.39 5.59 -17.86
CA THR A 375 -6.25 6.46 -17.53
C THR A 375 -4.94 5.66 -17.52
N GLN A 376 -4.90 4.49 -16.88
CA GLN A 376 -3.72 3.62 -16.92
C GLN A 376 -3.40 3.15 -18.35
N GLN A 377 -4.41 2.76 -19.10
CA GLN A 377 -4.25 2.25 -20.48
C GLN A 377 -3.76 3.34 -21.43
N ILE A 378 -4.26 4.58 -21.33
CA ILE A 378 -3.80 5.72 -22.12
C ILE A 378 -2.31 5.99 -21.81
N VAL A 379 -1.93 6.01 -20.54
CA VAL A 379 -0.52 6.18 -20.14
C VAL A 379 0.35 5.04 -20.66
N ALA A 380 -0.16 3.80 -20.69
CA ALA A 380 0.59 2.64 -21.17
C ALA A 380 0.81 2.64 -22.69
N TYR A 381 -0.21 3.00 -23.45
CA TYR A 381 -0.23 2.76 -24.91
C TYR A 381 -0.08 4.01 -25.78
N GLU A 382 -0.39 5.21 -25.25
CA GLU A 382 -0.44 6.44 -26.05
C GLU A 382 0.60 7.48 -25.65
N SER A 383 1.11 7.43 -24.40
CA SER A 383 1.94 8.53 -23.86
C SER A 383 3.43 8.45 -24.16
N GLY A 384 3.95 7.27 -24.51
CA GLY A 384 5.38 7.01 -24.64
C GLY A 384 6.15 6.90 -23.30
N LEU A 385 5.50 7.11 -22.15
CA LEU A 385 6.16 7.08 -20.83
C LEU A 385 6.68 5.69 -20.44
N ALA A 386 6.17 4.63 -21.06
CA ALA A 386 6.57 3.25 -20.82
C ALA A 386 7.65 2.74 -21.81
N ASP A 387 8.06 3.55 -22.79
CA ASP A 387 8.93 3.12 -23.88
C ASP A 387 10.41 3.09 -23.52
N VAL A 388 10.81 3.87 -22.51
CA VAL A 388 12.19 3.96 -22.02
C VAL A 388 12.24 3.65 -20.53
N VAL A 389 13.21 2.85 -20.12
CA VAL A 389 13.42 2.54 -18.70
C VAL A 389 14.05 3.76 -18.01
N ASP A 390 13.44 4.21 -16.91
CA ASP A 390 13.91 5.36 -16.12
C ASP A 390 14.17 6.60 -17.01
N PRO A 391 13.14 7.14 -17.69
CA PRO A 391 13.32 8.16 -18.72
C PRO A 391 13.92 9.48 -18.20
N LEU A 392 13.84 9.74 -16.90
CA LEU A 392 14.39 10.92 -16.23
C LEU A 392 15.77 10.68 -15.60
N GLY A 393 16.32 9.46 -15.70
CA GLY A 393 17.65 9.13 -15.20
C GLY A 393 18.73 9.99 -15.85
N GLY A 394 19.61 10.59 -15.04
CA GLY A 394 20.65 11.55 -15.47
C GLY A 394 20.19 13.01 -15.50
N SER A 395 18.91 13.32 -15.23
CA SER A 395 18.48 14.69 -14.97
C SER A 395 19.12 15.21 -13.69
N TYR A 396 19.86 16.32 -13.77
CA TYR A 396 20.49 16.92 -12.59
C TYR A 396 19.53 17.16 -11.44
N TYR A 397 18.32 17.63 -11.74
CA TYR A 397 17.27 17.84 -10.76
C TYR A 397 16.78 16.52 -10.14
N VAL A 398 16.48 15.53 -10.96
CA VAL A 398 15.92 14.25 -10.46
C VAL A 398 16.97 13.47 -9.66
N GLU A 399 18.25 13.50 -10.07
CA GLU A 399 19.33 12.86 -9.32
C GLU A 399 19.58 13.57 -7.98
N ALA A 400 19.64 14.91 -7.97
CA ALA A 400 19.77 15.68 -6.74
C ALA A 400 18.61 15.43 -5.77
N MET A 401 17.36 15.39 -6.28
CA MET A 401 16.18 15.10 -5.50
C MET A 401 16.17 13.66 -4.97
N THR A 402 16.59 12.70 -5.79
CA THR A 402 16.73 11.28 -5.39
C THR A 402 17.71 11.17 -4.22
N ASN A 403 18.85 11.85 -4.26
CA ASN A 403 19.82 11.87 -3.18
C ASN A 403 19.27 12.55 -1.92
N ALA A 404 18.63 13.71 -2.06
CA ALA A 404 18.06 14.44 -0.93
C ALA A 404 16.99 13.61 -0.19
N ILE A 405 16.09 12.95 -0.92
CA ILE A 405 15.06 12.08 -0.31
C ILE A 405 15.71 10.84 0.34
N TYR A 406 16.74 10.26 -0.29
CA TYR A 406 17.49 9.14 0.28
C TYR A 406 18.14 9.53 1.62
N ASP A 407 18.85 10.65 1.65
CA ASP A 407 19.58 11.12 2.84
C ASP A 407 18.61 11.49 3.98
N GLU A 408 17.52 12.18 3.67
CA GLU A 408 16.48 12.51 4.66
C GLU A 408 15.82 11.25 5.23
N ALA A 409 15.50 10.29 4.38
CA ALA A 409 14.90 9.01 4.82
C ALA A 409 15.87 8.20 5.70
N MET A 410 17.16 8.15 5.34
CA MET A 410 18.19 7.51 6.17
C MET A 410 18.35 8.17 7.53
N ALA A 411 18.24 9.50 7.61
CA ALA A 411 18.30 10.22 8.89
C ALA A 411 17.12 9.83 9.80
N TYR A 412 15.91 9.70 9.26
CA TYR A 412 14.74 9.18 10.01
C TYR A 412 14.94 7.74 10.46
N ILE A 413 15.40 6.85 9.59
CA ILE A 413 15.63 5.43 9.92
C ILE A 413 16.67 5.32 11.04
N LYS A 414 17.77 6.06 10.96
CA LYS A 414 18.79 6.08 12.01
C LYS A 414 18.22 6.54 13.35
N LYS A 415 17.41 7.58 13.36
CA LYS A 415 16.75 8.07 14.58
C LYS A 415 15.79 7.01 15.17
N ILE A 416 15.04 6.30 14.33
CA ILE A 416 14.16 5.21 14.76
C ILE A 416 14.99 4.04 15.33
N ASP A 417 16.11 3.68 14.72
CA ASP A 417 17.04 2.67 15.22
C ASP A 417 17.59 3.04 16.60
N GLU A 418 18.01 4.29 16.80
CA GLU A 418 18.48 4.83 18.09
C GLU A 418 17.40 4.78 19.19
N MET A 419 16.12 4.81 18.83
CA MET A 419 14.99 4.67 19.73
C MET A 419 14.70 3.22 20.13
N GLY A 420 15.23 2.24 19.41
CA GLY A 420 15.01 0.80 19.59
C GLY A 420 14.18 0.15 18.48
N GLY A 421 14.05 0.78 17.32
CA GLY A 421 13.36 0.27 16.14
C GLY A 421 11.92 0.79 15.98
N ALA A 422 11.28 0.40 14.87
CA ALA A 422 9.97 0.93 14.47
C ALA A 422 8.86 0.66 15.50
N VAL A 423 8.80 -0.55 16.07
CA VAL A 423 7.79 -0.90 17.09
C VAL A 423 7.87 0.05 18.29
N VAL A 424 9.08 0.28 18.82
CA VAL A 424 9.30 1.18 19.96
C VAL A 424 8.99 2.63 19.58
N ALA A 425 9.36 3.06 18.38
CA ALA A 425 9.05 4.41 17.90
C ALA A 425 7.54 4.66 17.77
N ILE A 426 6.78 3.64 17.31
CA ILE A 426 5.32 3.67 17.24
C ILE A 426 4.72 3.72 18.67
N GLU A 427 5.16 2.85 19.57
CA GLU A 427 4.68 2.81 20.96
C GLU A 427 4.94 4.14 21.72
N LYS A 428 6.05 4.82 21.40
CA LYS A 428 6.37 6.16 21.92
C LYS A 428 5.63 7.30 21.20
N GLY A 429 4.83 7.01 20.18
CA GLY A 429 4.10 8.02 19.41
C GLY A 429 4.99 8.90 18.51
N TYR A 430 6.26 8.53 18.29
CA TYR A 430 7.18 9.35 17.50
C TYR A 430 6.77 9.46 16.04
N ILE A 431 6.45 8.32 15.40
CA ILE A 431 6.06 8.29 13.98
C ILE A 431 4.75 9.06 13.78
N GLN A 432 3.78 8.86 14.65
CA GLN A 432 2.49 9.55 14.61
C GLN A 432 2.66 11.06 14.73
N LYS A 433 3.50 11.51 15.64
CA LYS A 433 3.80 12.94 15.84
C LYS A 433 4.43 13.58 14.59
N GLU A 434 5.42 12.94 13.99
CA GLU A 434 6.08 13.43 12.76
C GLU A 434 5.08 13.56 11.60
N ILE A 435 4.16 12.59 11.44
CA ILE A 435 3.09 12.64 10.44
C ILE A 435 2.15 13.81 10.73
N GLN A 436 1.69 13.97 11.98
CA GLN A 436 0.78 15.03 12.38
C GLN A 436 1.38 16.43 12.18
N GLU A 437 2.65 16.62 12.52
CA GLU A 437 3.36 17.90 12.31
C GLU A 437 3.46 18.26 10.82
N SER A 438 3.72 17.28 9.96
CA SER A 438 3.75 17.47 8.52
C SER A 438 2.37 17.80 7.95
N ALA A 439 1.34 17.08 8.38
CA ALA A 439 -0.05 17.30 7.99
C ALA A 439 -0.54 18.70 8.42
N TYR A 440 -0.24 19.09 9.65
CA TYR A 440 -0.59 20.42 10.18
C TYR A 440 0.09 21.55 9.37
N LYS A 441 1.38 21.39 9.10
CA LYS A 441 2.12 22.37 8.27
C LYS A 441 1.50 22.49 6.88
N TRP A 442 1.16 21.38 6.24
CA TRP A 442 0.50 21.36 4.94
C TRP A 442 -0.84 22.09 4.98
N GLN A 443 -1.66 21.82 6.00
CA GLN A 443 -2.96 22.48 6.20
C GLN A 443 -2.81 24.00 6.35
N MET A 444 -1.86 24.45 7.16
CA MET A 444 -1.56 25.88 7.33
C MET A 444 -1.10 26.55 6.02
N GLU A 445 -0.35 25.85 5.17
CA GLU A 445 0.05 26.35 3.84
C GLU A 445 -1.17 26.51 2.92
N VAL A 446 -2.15 25.61 3.00
CA VAL A 446 -3.41 25.70 2.22
C VAL A 446 -4.28 26.87 2.73
N GLU A 447 -4.47 26.99 4.03
CA GLU A 447 -5.31 28.04 4.63
C GLU A 447 -4.74 29.45 4.42
N SER A 448 -3.42 29.59 4.49
CA SER A 448 -2.75 30.86 4.21
C SER A 448 -2.66 31.21 2.73
N GLY A 449 -3.07 30.32 1.82
CA GLY A 449 -2.97 30.50 0.37
C GLY A 449 -1.56 30.32 -0.19
N LEU A 450 -0.57 29.95 0.61
CA LEU A 450 0.78 29.62 0.16
C LEU A 450 0.78 28.38 -0.75
N ARG A 451 -0.14 27.45 -0.50
CA ARG A 451 -0.41 26.29 -1.34
C ARG A 451 -1.77 26.42 -2.00
N THR A 452 -1.80 26.36 -3.31
CA THR A 452 -3.04 26.40 -4.09
C THR A 452 -3.56 24.99 -4.35
N ILE A 453 -4.85 24.77 -4.03
CA ILE A 453 -5.63 23.62 -4.48
C ILE A 453 -6.75 24.18 -5.36
N VAL A 454 -6.67 23.85 -6.65
CA VAL A 454 -7.63 24.33 -7.67
C VAL A 454 -9.05 23.86 -7.32
N GLY A 455 -10.00 24.79 -7.32
CA GLY A 455 -11.39 24.53 -6.96
C GLY A 455 -11.69 24.59 -5.46
N VAL A 456 -10.65 24.53 -4.59
CA VAL A 456 -10.82 24.54 -3.13
C VAL A 456 -10.52 25.90 -2.53
N ASN A 457 -9.29 26.41 -2.69
CA ASN A 457 -8.90 27.74 -2.15
C ASN A 457 -8.56 28.75 -3.25
N LYS A 458 -8.60 28.35 -4.54
CA LYS A 458 -8.45 29.22 -5.69
C LYS A 458 -9.23 28.68 -6.88
N PHE A 459 -9.72 29.56 -7.76
CA PHE A 459 -10.55 29.20 -8.92
C PHE A 459 -11.84 28.46 -8.55
N GLN A 460 -12.45 28.88 -7.48
CA GLN A 460 -13.74 28.36 -7.00
C GLN A 460 -14.87 28.73 -7.95
N VAL A 461 -15.83 27.82 -8.10
CA VAL A 461 -17.09 28.05 -8.83
C VAL A 461 -18.26 27.53 -7.98
N GLU A 462 -19.47 28.07 -8.17
CA GLU A 462 -20.67 27.48 -7.61
C GLU A 462 -21.06 26.26 -8.45
N GLU A 463 -21.32 25.13 -7.82
CA GLU A 463 -21.67 23.85 -8.46
C GLU A 463 -22.82 23.17 -7.74
N GLU A 464 -23.65 22.45 -8.49
CA GLU A 464 -24.58 21.50 -7.90
C GLU A 464 -23.82 20.25 -7.43
N ALA A 465 -24.24 19.66 -6.32
CA ALA A 465 -23.70 18.39 -5.86
C ALA A 465 -23.93 17.29 -6.93
N PRO A 466 -22.95 16.43 -7.19
CA PRO A 466 -23.11 15.30 -8.12
C PRO A 466 -24.29 14.42 -7.72
N LYS A 467 -25.14 14.07 -8.69
CA LYS A 467 -26.38 13.30 -8.46
C LYS A 467 -26.17 11.80 -8.58
N ASP A 468 -25.11 11.35 -9.27
CA ASP A 468 -24.86 9.96 -9.66
C ASP A 468 -23.84 9.29 -8.72
N LEU A 469 -24.04 9.39 -7.40
CA LEU A 469 -23.17 8.74 -6.43
C LEU A 469 -23.67 7.33 -6.10
N LEU A 470 -22.74 6.36 -6.05
CA LEU A 470 -23.06 5.00 -5.61
C LEU A 470 -23.38 5.02 -4.10
N ARG A 471 -24.52 4.45 -3.74
CA ARG A 471 -24.92 4.26 -2.34
C ARG A 471 -25.13 2.79 -2.08
N VAL A 472 -24.59 2.30 -0.96
CA VAL A 472 -24.85 0.93 -0.49
C VAL A 472 -26.27 0.89 0.09
N ASP A 473 -27.03 -0.12 -0.29
CA ASP A 473 -28.40 -0.32 0.20
C ASP A 473 -28.39 -0.60 1.72
N ALA A 474 -29.28 0.02 2.47
CA ALA A 474 -29.38 -0.17 3.92
C ALA A 474 -29.70 -1.61 4.34
N SER A 475 -30.29 -2.41 3.45
CA SER A 475 -30.62 -3.82 3.71
C SER A 475 -29.40 -4.76 3.67
N VAL A 476 -28.27 -4.31 3.15
CA VAL A 476 -27.05 -5.12 2.99
C VAL A 476 -26.63 -5.74 4.33
N GLY A 477 -26.54 -4.94 5.40
CA GLY A 477 -26.15 -5.41 6.73
C GLY A 477 -27.10 -6.49 7.26
N ALA A 478 -28.41 -6.24 7.20
CA ALA A 478 -29.41 -7.21 7.65
C ALA A 478 -29.40 -8.52 6.84
N ASN A 479 -29.16 -8.44 5.54
CA ASN A 479 -29.07 -9.62 4.68
C ASN A 479 -27.79 -10.41 4.95
N GLN A 480 -26.65 -9.74 5.12
CA GLN A 480 -25.39 -10.39 5.44
C GLN A 480 -25.46 -11.07 6.81
N SER A 481 -26.01 -10.40 7.84
CA SER A 481 -26.23 -11.00 9.17
C SER A 481 -27.04 -12.29 9.11
N LYS A 482 -28.11 -12.32 8.29
CA LYS A 482 -28.90 -13.54 8.09
C LYS A 482 -28.11 -14.66 7.43
N LYS A 483 -27.25 -14.36 6.47
CA LYS A 483 -26.36 -15.36 5.83
C LYS A 483 -25.39 -15.96 6.85
N THR A 484 -24.76 -15.13 7.67
CA THR A 484 -23.84 -15.56 8.71
C THR A 484 -24.52 -16.47 9.73
N GLN A 485 -25.74 -16.11 10.17
CA GLN A 485 -26.58 -16.95 11.04
C GLN A 485 -26.94 -18.27 10.39
N ALA A 486 -27.26 -18.26 9.10
CA ALA A 486 -27.56 -19.48 8.35
C ALA A 486 -26.34 -20.41 8.23
N VAL A 487 -25.13 -19.88 8.04
CA VAL A 487 -23.89 -20.67 8.05
C VAL A 487 -23.73 -21.36 9.41
N ARG A 488 -23.86 -20.61 10.51
CA ARG A 488 -23.74 -21.16 11.87
C ARG A 488 -24.80 -22.26 12.16
N ALA A 489 -26.02 -22.09 11.65
CA ALA A 489 -27.10 -23.05 11.86
C ALA A 489 -26.93 -24.36 11.10
N ASN A 490 -26.22 -24.37 9.97
CA ASN A 490 -26.13 -25.51 9.05
C ASN A 490 -24.76 -26.22 9.04
N ARG A 491 -23.76 -25.73 9.78
CA ARG A 491 -22.43 -26.34 9.85
C ARG A 491 -22.32 -27.42 10.92
N ASP A 492 -21.29 -28.24 10.89
CA ASP A 492 -20.92 -29.17 11.97
C ASP A 492 -20.35 -28.42 13.16
N GLN A 493 -21.19 -28.11 14.14
CA GLN A 493 -20.77 -27.33 15.31
C GLN A 493 -19.69 -28.04 16.14
N ALA A 494 -19.74 -29.39 16.25
CA ALA A 494 -18.72 -30.13 17.01
C ALA A 494 -17.33 -30.03 16.35
N ALA A 495 -17.28 -30.05 15.01
CA ALA A 495 -16.04 -29.84 14.28
C ALA A 495 -15.50 -28.40 14.46
N VAL A 496 -16.39 -27.41 14.48
CA VAL A 496 -16.02 -26.00 14.75
C VAL A 496 -15.45 -25.86 16.16
N ASP A 497 -16.17 -26.35 17.17
CA ASP A 497 -15.75 -26.23 18.58
C ASP A 497 -14.37 -26.86 18.80
N LYS A 498 -14.14 -28.04 18.19
CA LYS A 498 -12.85 -28.70 18.23
C LYS A 498 -11.75 -27.86 17.58
N ALA A 499 -11.97 -27.36 16.37
CA ALA A 499 -10.97 -26.57 15.63
C ALA A 499 -10.63 -25.27 16.36
N LEU A 500 -11.63 -24.59 16.94
CA LEU A 500 -11.39 -23.38 17.75
C LEU A 500 -10.64 -23.68 19.06
N ALA A 501 -10.92 -24.83 19.70
CA ALA A 501 -10.17 -25.26 20.89
C ALA A 501 -8.70 -25.59 20.55
N ASP A 502 -8.45 -26.27 19.41
CA ASP A 502 -7.11 -26.56 18.91
C ASP A 502 -6.35 -25.25 18.58
N LEU A 503 -7.03 -24.26 17.97
CA LEU A 503 -6.48 -22.95 17.70
C LEU A 503 -6.12 -22.20 19.00
N LYS A 504 -6.99 -22.22 20.00
CA LYS A 504 -6.73 -21.60 21.31
C LYS A 504 -5.51 -22.18 21.97
N ALA A 505 -5.39 -23.51 21.98
CA ALA A 505 -4.23 -24.21 22.53
C ALA A 505 -2.94 -23.85 21.79
N GLY A 506 -2.97 -23.83 20.43
CA GLY A 506 -1.84 -23.41 19.62
C GLY A 506 -1.47 -21.93 19.80
N ALA A 507 -2.44 -21.05 20.01
CA ALA A 507 -2.19 -19.64 20.25
C ALA A 507 -1.44 -19.39 21.57
N ALA A 508 -1.70 -20.20 22.59
CA ALA A 508 -1.00 -20.15 23.87
C ALA A 508 0.46 -20.65 23.82
N ASP A 509 0.84 -21.40 22.80
CA ASP A 509 2.21 -21.90 22.58
C ASP A 509 2.92 -21.07 21.52
N GLU A 510 3.90 -20.26 21.92
CA GLU A 510 4.65 -19.38 21.00
C GLU A 510 5.44 -20.16 19.91
N SER A 511 5.70 -21.45 20.08
CA SER A 511 6.43 -22.28 19.12
C SER A 511 5.56 -22.79 17.96
N VAL A 512 4.24 -22.72 18.09
CA VAL A 512 3.28 -23.23 17.10
C VAL A 512 3.01 -22.22 16.02
N ASN A 513 3.13 -22.62 14.75
CA ASN A 513 2.64 -21.82 13.62
C ASN A 513 1.12 -21.94 13.53
N LEU A 514 0.42 -20.82 13.61
CA LEU A 514 -1.04 -20.79 13.68
C LEU A 514 -1.74 -20.98 12.32
N MET A 515 -1.06 -20.79 11.19
CA MET A 515 -1.68 -20.88 9.87
C MET A 515 -2.40 -22.22 9.60
N PRO A 516 -1.81 -23.40 9.91
CA PRO A 516 -2.51 -24.67 9.74
C PRO A 516 -3.79 -24.79 10.60
N LEU A 517 -3.77 -24.28 11.83
CA LEU A 517 -4.91 -24.32 12.76
C LEU A 517 -6.02 -23.35 12.31
N ILE A 518 -5.65 -22.16 11.84
CA ILE A 518 -6.59 -21.20 11.27
C ILE A 518 -7.24 -21.79 10.00
N LEU A 519 -6.45 -22.43 9.12
CA LEU A 519 -6.98 -23.07 7.92
C LEU A 519 -7.95 -24.22 8.26
N ALA A 520 -7.63 -25.01 9.29
CA ALA A 520 -8.52 -26.07 9.78
C ALA A 520 -9.84 -25.49 10.29
N ALA A 521 -9.81 -24.42 11.08
CA ALA A 521 -11.02 -23.75 11.57
C ALA A 521 -11.84 -23.15 10.42
N VAL A 522 -11.22 -22.48 9.47
CA VAL A 522 -11.88 -21.95 8.26
C VAL A 522 -12.62 -23.05 7.49
N LYS A 523 -12.01 -24.21 7.31
CA LYS A 523 -12.62 -25.35 6.59
C LYS A 523 -13.85 -25.94 7.28
N THR A 524 -14.01 -25.75 8.59
CA THR A 524 -15.22 -26.11 9.32
C THR A 524 -16.33 -25.06 9.23
N TYR A 525 -16.11 -23.96 8.49
CA TYR A 525 -16.98 -22.79 8.46
C TYR A 525 -17.08 -22.04 9.80
N ALA A 526 -16.04 -22.10 10.63
CA ALA A 526 -15.87 -21.13 11.70
C ALA A 526 -15.83 -19.73 11.10
N THR A 527 -16.53 -18.77 11.70
CA THR A 527 -16.59 -17.40 11.19
C THR A 527 -15.31 -16.62 11.51
N LEU A 528 -15.12 -15.53 10.79
CA LEU A 528 -14.03 -14.59 11.04
C LEU A 528 -14.03 -14.11 12.51
N GLY A 529 -15.20 -13.69 13.00
CA GLY A 529 -15.39 -13.23 14.37
C GLY A 529 -15.06 -14.30 15.40
N GLU A 530 -15.52 -15.55 15.19
CA GLU A 530 -15.21 -16.66 16.10
C GLU A 530 -13.71 -16.95 16.19
N ILE A 531 -13.02 -16.99 15.04
CA ILE A 531 -11.56 -17.20 14.99
C ILE A 531 -10.83 -16.03 15.67
N CYS A 532 -11.20 -14.77 15.35
CA CYS A 532 -10.59 -13.60 15.95
C CYS A 532 -10.87 -13.50 17.46
N ASN A 533 -12.05 -13.91 17.93
CA ASN A 533 -12.40 -13.91 19.35
C ASN A 533 -11.55 -14.90 20.14
N VAL A 534 -11.31 -16.10 19.61
CA VAL A 534 -10.36 -17.05 20.22
C VAL A 534 -8.97 -16.45 20.35
N LEU A 535 -8.50 -15.73 19.31
CA LEU A 535 -7.22 -15.05 19.36
C LEU A 535 -7.21 -13.86 20.33
N ARG A 536 -8.33 -13.09 20.44
CA ARG A 536 -8.48 -12.01 21.43
C ARG A 536 -8.37 -12.52 22.87
N GLU A 537 -8.97 -13.68 23.16
CA GLU A 537 -8.90 -14.31 24.48
C GLU A 537 -7.46 -14.64 24.91
N VAL A 538 -6.60 -15.01 23.96
CA VAL A 538 -5.20 -15.39 24.25
C VAL A 538 -4.24 -14.19 24.16
N PHE A 539 -4.42 -13.34 23.17
CA PHE A 539 -3.49 -12.24 22.84
C PHE A 539 -3.86 -10.91 23.51
N GLY A 540 -5.13 -10.74 23.89
CA GLY A 540 -5.69 -9.45 24.29
C GLY A 540 -5.95 -8.55 23.08
N GLU A 541 -6.50 -7.37 23.35
CA GLU A 541 -6.74 -6.32 22.36
C GLU A 541 -5.79 -5.15 22.55
N TYR A 542 -5.38 -4.54 21.46
CA TYR A 542 -4.57 -3.33 21.50
C TYR A 542 -5.43 -2.12 21.85
N GLN A 543 -5.01 -1.37 22.84
CA GLN A 543 -5.60 -0.07 23.18
C GLN A 543 -4.60 1.02 22.84
N ALA A 544 -4.98 1.92 21.94
CA ALA A 544 -4.16 3.07 21.61
C ALA A 544 -3.99 3.96 22.86
N HIS A 545 -2.75 4.24 23.23
CA HIS A 545 -2.50 5.28 24.22
C HIS A 545 -2.75 6.63 23.56
N SER A 546 -3.69 7.41 24.13
CA SER A 546 -3.90 8.79 23.69
C SER A 546 -2.61 9.58 23.97
N THR A 547 -1.88 9.90 22.91
CA THR A 547 -0.79 10.87 22.93
C THR A 547 -1.38 12.26 22.70
N LEU A 548 -2.14 12.78 23.68
CA LEU A 548 -2.48 14.21 23.74
C LEU A 548 -1.38 14.98 24.46
#